data_dcaf1ddea793db3b513be63075f36097
#
_entry.id   dcaf1ddea793db3b513be63075f36097
#
_cell.length_a   1.000
_cell.length_b   1.000
_cell.length_c   1.000
_cell.angle_alpha   90.00
_cell.angle_beta   90.00
_cell.angle_gamma   90.00
#
_symmetry.space_group_name_H-M   'P 1'
#
loop_
_entity.id
_entity.type
_entity.pdbx_description
1 polymer ?
#
loop_
_entity_poly.entity_id
_entity_poly.type
_entity_poly.pdbx_seq_one_letter_code
_entity_poly.pdbx_strand_id
1 'polypeptide(L)'
;MNMHATILAAFFEISRTVVSTYTAGIALFVIGVLVLRNDVAQARGIDKVVALGNLFFALPLAVFSMEHFSASKGISQLVPKFMPWPMFWTLFVGGALLAASLSIATKIQVRWSGLLFGIMMFTFVAMMDLPGTVAEPHNRIIWALMLRELSFGAGGWVLAGDAMRQDGHGGNRLITVGRIIIGVGAIFYGVEHFLHPLNVPGVPLEKLMPVWIPGRLIIGYLTGAILVVCGAGILLAKKTRIAATYLGAWIALLVFTVYLAILIASFPNPSTDVKVEAVNYFTDTMLYAGVILALARATPRSD
;
A
#
# COMPACT_ATOMS: atom_id res chain seq x y z
N MET A 1 2.90 37.77 -19.74
CA MET A 1 2.69 36.36 -20.11
C MET A 1 1.39 35.93 -19.45
N ASN A 2 0.39 35.52 -20.21
CA ASN A 2 -0.98 35.30 -19.70
C ASN A 2 -1.02 34.07 -18.77
N MET A 3 -1.44 34.25 -17.52
CA MET A 3 -1.55 33.19 -16.52
C MET A 3 -2.35 31.95 -17.02
N HIS A 4 -3.36 32.19 -17.86
CA HIS A 4 -4.12 31.11 -18.53
C HIS A 4 -3.27 30.31 -19.55
N ALA A 5 -2.36 30.94 -20.27
CA ALA A 5 -1.47 30.26 -21.22
C ALA A 5 -0.42 29.41 -20.48
N THR A 6 0.06 29.86 -19.31
CA THR A 6 1.01 29.13 -18.48
C THR A 6 0.35 27.92 -17.83
N ILE A 7 -0.90 28.05 -17.35
CA ILE A 7 -1.67 26.94 -16.80
C ILE A 7 -2.00 25.90 -17.88
N LEU A 8 -2.40 26.33 -19.08
CA LEU A 8 -2.64 25.43 -20.20
C LEU A 8 -1.37 24.73 -20.66
N ALA A 9 -0.23 25.42 -20.77
CA ALA A 9 1.06 24.83 -21.11
C ALA A 9 1.50 23.78 -20.07
N ALA A 10 1.32 24.08 -18.77
CA ALA A 10 1.60 23.12 -17.70
C ALA A 10 0.69 21.86 -17.77
N PHE A 11 -0.55 22.00 -18.24
CA PHE A 11 -1.44 20.85 -18.49
C PHE A 11 -0.97 19.99 -19.67
N PHE A 12 -0.36 20.56 -20.70
CA PHE A 12 0.15 19.84 -21.87
C PHE A 12 1.52 19.18 -21.64
N GLU A 13 2.28 19.61 -20.62
CA GLU A 13 3.57 19.01 -20.24
C GLU A 13 3.48 17.92 -19.15
N ILE A 14 2.26 17.46 -18.81
CA ILE A 14 2.11 16.37 -17.84
C ILE A 14 2.71 15.09 -18.43
N SER A 15 3.70 14.52 -17.74
CA SER A 15 4.37 13.30 -18.23
C SER A 15 3.38 12.13 -18.40
N ARG A 16 3.66 11.26 -19.37
CA ARG A 16 2.83 10.08 -19.63
C ARG A 16 2.64 9.22 -18.36
N THR A 17 3.67 9.17 -17.51
CA THR A 17 3.61 8.43 -16.23
C THR A 17 2.56 9.00 -15.31
N VAL A 18 2.53 10.32 -15.11
CA VAL A 18 1.53 10.97 -14.26
C VAL A 18 0.12 10.73 -14.81
N VAL A 19 -0.10 10.95 -16.11
CA VAL A 19 -1.42 10.74 -16.73
C VAL A 19 -1.89 9.29 -16.58
N SER A 20 -1.03 8.32 -16.88
CA SER A 20 -1.42 6.91 -16.85
C SER A 20 -1.70 6.42 -15.41
N THR A 21 -0.91 6.82 -14.43
CA THR A 21 -1.11 6.44 -13.02
C THR A 21 -2.41 7.01 -12.46
N TYR A 22 -2.70 8.30 -12.70
CA TYR A 22 -3.96 8.91 -12.25
C TYR A 22 -5.17 8.30 -12.97
N THR A 23 -5.08 8.08 -14.29
CA THR A 23 -6.18 7.48 -15.05
C THR A 23 -6.48 6.07 -14.56
N ALA A 24 -5.47 5.24 -14.33
CA ALA A 24 -5.64 3.90 -13.79
C ALA A 24 -6.23 3.92 -12.37
N GLY A 25 -5.72 4.81 -11.51
CA GLY A 25 -6.25 4.98 -10.16
C GLY A 25 -7.73 5.37 -10.16
N ILE A 26 -8.12 6.36 -10.97
CA ILE A 26 -9.52 6.80 -11.09
C ILE A 26 -10.40 5.69 -11.68
N ALA A 27 -9.96 5.03 -12.75
CA ALA A 27 -10.71 3.95 -13.36
C ALA A 27 -10.97 2.81 -12.37
N LEU A 28 -9.93 2.40 -11.63
CA LEU A 28 -10.09 1.34 -10.64
C LEU A 28 -10.90 1.78 -9.42
N PHE A 29 -10.81 3.05 -9.01
CA PHE A 29 -11.67 3.60 -7.99
C PHE A 29 -13.15 3.47 -8.38
N VAL A 30 -13.51 3.85 -9.59
CA VAL A 30 -14.88 3.73 -10.10
C VAL A 30 -15.33 2.27 -10.12
N ILE A 31 -14.53 1.37 -10.70
CA ILE A 31 -14.81 -0.07 -10.71
C ILE A 31 -15.01 -0.61 -9.29
N GLY A 32 -14.08 -0.32 -8.40
CA GLY A 32 -14.11 -0.79 -7.02
C GLY A 32 -15.34 -0.29 -6.24
N VAL A 33 -15.68 1.00 -6.38
CA VAL A 33 -16.89 1.57 -5.76
C VAL A 33 -18.16 0.89 -6.26
N LEU A 34 -18.27 0.67 -7.58
CA LEU A 34 -19.42 -0.02 -8.18
C LEU A 34 -19.57 -1.46 -7.68
N VAL A 35 -18.47 -2.19 -7.55
CA VAL A 35 -18.45 -3.58 -7.05
C VAL A 35 -18.77 -3.63 -5.56
N LEU A 36 -18.21 -2.72 -4.76
CA LEU A 36 -18.31 -2.75 -3.31
C LEU A 36 -19.56 -2.02 -2.75
N ARG A 37 -20.35 -1.36 -3.58
CA ARG A 37 -21.50 -0.54 -3.16
C ARG A 37 -22.46 -1.28 -2.22
N ASN A 38 -22.74 -2.54 -2.50
CA ASN A 38 -23.66 -3.34 -1.69
C ASN A 38 -23.02 -3.76 -0.37
N ASP A 39 -21.73 -4.13 -0.36
CA ASP A 39 -21.00 -4.49 0.85
C ASP A 39 -20.95 -3.29 1.82
N VAL A 40 -20.63 -2.10 1.29
CA VAL A 40 -20.58 -0.86 2.08
C VAL A 40 -21.97 -0.45 2.58
N ALA A 41 -23.03 -0.65 1.77
CA ALA A 41 -24.39 -0.34 2.17
C ALA A 41 -24.88 -1.25 3.31
N GLN A 42 -24.51 -2.53 3.29
CA GLN A 42 -24.87 -3.51 4.32
C GLN A 42 -24.02 -3.43 5.58
N ALA A 43 -22.81 -2.90 5.48
CA ALA A 43 -21.91 -2.73 6.60
C ALA A 43 -22.38 -1.62 7.55
N ARG A 44 -22.12 -1.78 8.86
CA ARG A 44 -22.51 -0.80 9.90
C ARG A 44 -21.29 -0.18 10.57
N GLY A 45 -21.37 1.10 10.90
CA GLY A 45 -20.33 1.81 11.63
C GLY A 45 -18.95 1.68 10.93
N ILE A 46 -17.93 1.34 11.69
CA ILE A 46 -16.54 1.21 11.22
C ILE A 46 -16.33 0.03 10.25
N ASP A 47 -17.20 -0.98 10.24
CA ASP A 47 -17.13 -2.09 9.29
C ASP A 47 -17.30 -1.61 7.82
N LYS A 48 -17.82 -0.41 7.57
CA LYS A 48 -17.82 0.21 6.24
C LYS A 48 -16.41 0.41 5.70
N VAL A 49 -15.47 0.77 6.57
CA VAL A 49 -14.05 0.92 6.18
C VAL A 49 -13.45 -0.44 5.85
N VAL A 50 -13.78 -1.49 6.63
CA VAL A 50 -13.34 -2.87 6.34
C VAL A 50 -13.86 -3.34 4.98
N ALA A 51 -15.11 -2.99 4.63
CA ALA A 51 -15.69 -3.31 3.32
C ALA A 51 -14.94 -2.68 2.15
N LEU A 52 -14.28 -1.54 2.35
CA LEU A 52 -13.43 -0.88 1.35
C LEU A 52 -12.04 -1.49 1.20
N GLY A 53 -11.65 -2.47 2.03
CA GLY A 53 -10.30 -3.04 2.06
C GLY A 53 -9.81 -3.54 0.71
N ASN A 54 -10.68 -4.18 -0.11
CA ASN A 54 -10.30 -4.62 -1.45
C ASN A 54 -9.97 -3.44 -2.39
N LEU A 55 -10.71 -2.34 -2.30
CA LEU A 55 -10.44 -1.14 -3.09
C LEU A 55 -9.10 -0.53 -2.69
N PHE A 56 -8.83 -0.40 -1.40
CA PHE A 56 -7.58 0.14 -0.89
C PHE A 56 -6.38 -0.75 -1.21
N PHE A 57 -6.60 -2.05 -1.38
CA PHE A 57 -5.56 -2.97 -1.83
C PHE A 57 -5.35 -2.87 -3.36
N ALA A 58 -6.43 -2.89 -4.12
CA ALA A 58 -6.37 -3.03 -5.57
C ALA A 58 -5.96 -1.75 -6.31
N LEU A 59 -6.42 -0.57 -5.85
CA LEU A 59 -6.15 0.71 -6.50
C LEU A 59 -4.64 1.01 -6.62
N PRO A 60 -3.84 0.86 -5.55
CA PRO A 60 -2.39 1.05 -5.64
C PRO A 60 -1.72 0.12 -6.65
N LEU A 61 -2.16 -1.13 -6.75
CA LEU A 61 -1.59 -2.08 -7.72
C LEU A 61 -1.80 -1.64 -9.16
N ALA A 62 -2.95 -1.01 -9.48
CA ALA A 62 -3.19 -0.44 -10.81
C ALA A 62 -2.25 0.74 -11.08
N VAL A 63 -2.03 1.60 -10.10
CA VAL A 63 -1.11 2.74 -10.20
C VAL A 63 0.32 2.25 -10.44
N PHE A 64 0.82 1.34 -9.61
CA PHE A 64 2.16 0.76 -9.76
C PHE A 64 2.32 0.01 -11.09
N SER A 65 1.28 -0.68 -11.57
CA SER A 65 1.29 -1.29 -12.90
C SER A 65 1.55 -0.26 -13.99
N MET A 66 0.87 0.89 -13.94
CA MET A 66 1.07 1.94 -14.94
C MET A 66 2.45 2.59 -14.86
N GLU A 67 3.06 2.69 -13.69
CA GLU A 67 4.46 3.10 -13.55
C GLU A 67 5.40 2.13 -14.24
N HIS A 68 5.20 0.81 -14.06
CA HIS A 68 6.00 -0.22 -14.74
C HIS A 68 5.91 -0.12 -16.26
N PHE A 69 4.77 0.27 -16.82
CA PHE A 69 4.63 0.46 -18.27
C PHE A 69 5.17 1.81 -18.75
N SER A 70 4.88 2.89 -18.05
CA SER A 70 5.20 4.25 -18.51
C SER A 70 6.62 4.70 -18.17
N ALA A 71 7.20 4.22 -17.04
CA ALA A 71 8.56 4.47 -16.60
C ALA A 71 9.48 3.23 -16.71
N SER A 72 9.15 2.29 -17.58
CA SER A 72 9.79 0.98 -17.71
C SER A 72 11.32 1.03 -17.84
N LYS A 73 11.86 2.03 -18.53
CA LYS A 73 13.33 2.22 -18.69
C LYS A 73 14.03 2.49 -17.36
N GLY A 74 13.42 3.31 -16.50
CA GLY A 74 13.95 3.61 -15.17
C GLY A 74 13.83 2.40 -14.25
N ILE A 75 12.63 1.80 -14.19
CA ILE A 75 12.35 0.65 -13.32
C ILE A 75 13.17 -0.57 -13.72
N SER A 76 13.44 -0.78 -15.01
CA SER A 76 14.30 -1.90 -15.47
C SER A 76 15.73 -1.85 -14.93
N GLN A 77 16.21 -0.68 -14.50
CA GLN A 77 17.52 -0.55 -13.86
C GLN A 77 17.55 -1.07 -12.42
N LEU A 78 16.37 -1.25 -11.78
CA LEU A 78 16.25 -1.82 -10.44
C LEU A 78 16.29 -3.36 -10.48
N VAL A 79 16.08 -3.98 -11.64
CA VAL A 79 16.14 -5.44 -11.78
C VAL A 79 17.56 -5.91 -11.46
N PRO A 80 17.75 -6.93 -10.60
CA PRO A 80 19.07 -7.42 -10.22
C PRO A 80 19.93 -7.78 -11.44
N LYS A 81 21.20 -7.39 -11.42
CA LYS A 81 22.13 -7.54 -12.57
C LYS A 81 22.34 -8.98 -13.02
N PHE A 82 22.09 -9.96 -12.16
CA PHE A 82 22.20 -11.38 -12.51
C PHE A 82 20.98 -11.90 -13.29
N MET A 83 19.88 -11.14 -13.33
CA MET A 83 18.68 -11.52 -14.10
C MET A 83 18.82 -11.08 -15.55
N PRO A 84 18.63 -12.00 -16.53
CA PRO A 84 18.57 -11.63 -17.94
C PRO A 84 17.28 -10.86 -18.24
N TRP A 85 17.29 -10.06 -19.31
CA TRP A 85 16.14 -9.34 -19.87
C TRP A 85 15.39 -8.43 -18.86
N PRO A 86 16.05 -7.41 -18.29
CA PRO A 86 15.43 -6.55 -17.27
C PRO A 86 14.10 -5.92 -17.71
N MET A 87 14.00 -5.51 -18.97
CA MET A 87 12.78 -4.93 -19.54
C MET A 87 11.60 -5.93 -19.54
N PHE A 88 11.87 -7.21 -19.86
CA PHE A 88 10.85 -8.25 -19.80
C PHE A 88 10.29 -8.38 -18.38
N TRP A 89 11.16 -8.47 -17.38
CA TRP A 89 10.72 -8.60 -15.98
C TRP A 89 9.94 -7.37 -15.51
N THR A 90 10.36 -6.17 -15.90
CA THR A 90 9.63 -4.93 -15.59
C THR A 90 8.22 -4.96 -16.15
N LEU A 91 8.06 -5.30 -17.43
CA LEU A 91 6.73 -5.36 -18.07
C LEU A 91 5.90 -6.53 -17.55
N PHE A 92 6.51 -7.68 -17.26
CA PHE A 92 5.85 -8.83 -16.64
C PHE A 92 5.26 -8.48 -15.28
N VAL A 93 6.03 -7.80 -14.42
CA VAL A 93 5.57 -7.31 -13.10
C VAL A 93 4.44 -6.32 -13.28
N GLY A 94 4.54 -5.38 -14.22
CA GLY A 94 3.46 -4.45 -14.55
C GLY A 94 2.17 -5.18 -14.92
N GLY A 95 2.24 -6.20 -15.78
CA GLY A 95 1.10 -7.04 -16.14
C GLY A 95 0.53 -7.84 -14.96
N ALA A 96 1.39 -8.41 -14.12
CA ALA A 96 0.99 -9.14 -12.93
C ALA A 96 0.26 -8.24 -11.91
N LEU A 97 0.76 -7.03 -11.68
CA LEU A 97 0.13 -6.02 -10.81
C LEU A 97 -1.25 -5.62 -11.33
N LEU A 98 -1.40 -5.40 -12.66
CA LEU A 98 -2.69 -5.07 -13.27
C LEU A 98 -3.69 -6.21 -13.11
N ALA A 99 -3.26 -7.43 -13.39
CA ALA A 99 -4.10 -8.61 -13.24
C ALA A 99 -4.54 -8.83 -11.79
N ALA A 100 -3.63 -8.68 -10.84
CA ALA A 100 -3.94 -8.75 -9.41
C ALA A 100 -4.91 -7.64 -8.99
N SER A 101 -4.67 -6.40 -9.44
CA SER A 101 -5.54 -5.25 -9.19
C SER A 101 -6.98 -5.52 -9.63
N LEU A 102 -7.18 -5.89 -10.89
CA LEU A 102 -8.51 -6.18 -11.45
C LEU A 102 -9.18 -7.35 -10.73
N SER A 103 -8.43 -8.43 -10.47
CA SER A 103 -8.93 -9.61 -9.77
C SER A 103 -9.42 -9.28 -8.36
N ILE A 104 -8.64 -8.53 -7.57
CA ILE A 104 -8.99 -8.15 -6.19
C ILE A 104 -10.14 -7.16 -6.17
N ALA A 105 -10.15 -6.16 -7.07
CA ALA A 105 -11.23 -5.17 -7.15
C ALA A 105 -12.57 -5.82 -7.52
N THR A 106 -12.58 -6.76 -8.46
CA THR A 106 -13.79 -7.45 -8.94
C THR A 106 -14.15 -8.66 -8.09
N LYS A 107 -13.32 -9.06 -7.14
CA LYS A 107 -13.45 -10.29 -6.32
C LYS A 107 -13.40 -11.59 -7.12
N ILE A 108 -12.84 -11.57 -8.34
CA ILE A 108 -12.74 -12.75 -9.20
C ILE A 108 -11.35 -13.38 -9.02
N GLN A 109 -11.30 -14.68 -8.69
CA GLN A 109 -10.04 -15.45 -8.53
C GLN A 109 -9.06 -14.88 -7.47
N VAL A 110 -9.58 -14.23 -6.42
CA VAL A 110 -8.76 -13.56 -5.38
C VAL A 110 -7.76 -14.51 -4.73
N ARG A 111 -8.10 -15.81 -4.60
CA ARG A 111 -7.17 -16.81 -4.04
C ARG A 111 -5.87 -16.92 -4.83
N TRP A 112 -5.94 -16.91 -6.15
CA TRP A 112 -4.75 -17.02 -7.01
C TRP A 112 -3.99 -15.71 -7.10
N SER A 113 -4.70 -14.60 -7.32
CA SER A 113 -4.07 -13.28 -7.40
C SER A 113 -3.39 -12.87 -6.08
N GLY A 114 -4.03 -13.12 -4.94
CA GLY A 114 -3.44 -12.86 -3.63
C GLY A 114 -2.24 -13.76 -3.35
N LEU A 115 -2.32 -15.06 -3.67
CA LEU A 115 -1.21 -16.00 -3.47
C LEU A 115 0.01 -15.62 -4.33
N LEU A 116 -0.21 -15.39 -5.64
CA LEU A 116 0.87 -15.06 -6.58
C LEU A 116 1.46 -13.68 -6.31
N PHE A 117 0.63 -12.69 -5.96
CA PHE A 117 1.11 -11.38 -5.51
C PHE A 117 2.01 -11.51 -4.27
N GLY A 118 1.60 -12.27 -3.27
CA GLY A 118 2.43 -12.51 -2.09
C GLY A 118 3.75 -13.20 -2.42
N ILE A 119 3.75 -14.23 -3.28
CA ILE A 119 4.97 -14.90 -3.75
C ILE A 119 5.88 -13.89 -4.47
N MET A 120 5.32 -13.05 -5.35
CA MET A 120 6.07 -12.02 -6.07
C MET A 120 6.76 -11.05 -5.11
N MET A 121 6.02 -10.51 -4.13
CA MET A 121 6.57 -9.58 -3.13
C MET A 121 7.66 -10.22 -2.28
N PHE A 122 7.46 -11.45 -1.80
CA PHE A 122 8.51 -12.17 -1.05
C PHE A 122 9.74 -12.49 -1.90
N THR A 123 9.55 -12.70 -3.20
CA THR A 123 10.67 -12.85 -4.13
C THR A 123 11.46 -11.55 -4.26
N PHE A 124 10.78 -10.39 -4.34
CA PHE A 124 11.46 -9.08 -4.36
C PHE A 124 12.24 -8.86 -3.07
N VAL A 125 11.62 -9.11 -1.92
CA VAL A 125 12.32 -9.03 -0.62
C VAL A 125 13.57 -9.91 -0.61
N ALA A 126 13.46 -11.17 -1.04
CA ALA A 126 14.59 -12.10 -1.02
C ALA A 126 15.72 -11.69 -1.99
N MET A 127 15.37 -11.08 -3.13
CA MET A 127 16.35 -10.78 -4.19
C MET A 127 16.91 -9.36 -4.11
N MET A 128 16.16 -8.42 -3.55
CA MET A 128 16.49 -6.98 -3.56
C MET A 128 16.70 -6.44 -2.15
N ASP A 129 15.72 -6.58 -1.24
CA ASP A 129 15.79 -5.93 0.05
C ASP A 129 16.68 -6.66 1.05
N LEU A 130 16.58 -8.00 1.13
CA LEU A 130 17.36 -8.79 2.08
C LEU A 130 18.88 -8.64 1.87
N PRO A 131 19.41 -8.68 0.63
CA PRO A 131 20.82 -8.38 0.41
C PRO A 131 21.21 -6.97 0.88
N GLY A 132 20.34 -5.98 0.67
CA GLY A 132 20.56 -4.61 1.14
C GLY A 132 20.60 -4.51 2.67
N THR A 133 19.65 -5.15 3.37
CA THR A 133 19.62 -5.17 4.84
C THR A 133 20.82 -5.88 5.46
N VAL A 134 21.33 -6.94 4.81
CA VAL A 134 22.55 -7.63 5.25
C VAL A 134 23.80 -6.78 5.03
N ALA A 135 23.86 -6.04 3.90
CA ALA A 135 24.98 -5.16 3.60
C ALA A 135 25.02 -3.91 4.50
N GLU A 136 23.86 -3.35 4.83
CA GLU A 136 23.73 -2.13 5.64
C GLU A 136 22.79 -2.35 6.84
N PRO A 137 23.15 -3.17 7.83
CA PRO A 137 22.25 -3.58 8.92
C PRO A 137 21.81 -2.43 9.85
N HIS A 138 22.54 -1.30 9.83
CA HIS A 138 22.20 -0.09 10.62
C HIS A 138 21.38 0.94 9.83
N ASN A 139 21.10 0.69 8.55
CA ASN A 139 20.31 1.58 7.72
C ASN A 139 18.80 1.30 7.93
N ARG A 140 18.15 2.11 8.78
CA ARG A 140 16.74 1.98 9.10
C ARG A 140 15.81 2.03 7.87
N ILE A 141 16.19 2.80 6.83
CA ILE A 141 15.36 2.98 5.63
C ILE A 141 15.23 1.66 4.87
N ILE A 142 16.34 0.91 4.71
CA ILE A 142 16.32 -0.39 4.04
C ILE A 142 15.43 -1.38 4.82
N TRP A 143 15.48 -1.39 6.15
CA TRP A 143 14.57 -2.19 6.97
C TRP A 143 13.11 -1.77 6.80
N ALA A 144 12.83 -0.46 6.74
CA ALA A 144 11.48 0.03 6.51
C ALA A 144 10.94 -0.41 5.14
N LEU A 145 11.73 -0.31 4.07
CA LEU A 145 11.36 -0.77 2.73
C LEU A 145 11.07 -2.28 2.74
N MET A 146 11.97 -3.08 3.28
CA MET A 146 11.81 -4.53 3.37
C MET A 146 10.54 -4.93 4.13
N LEU A 147 10.28 -4.34 5.30
CA LEU A 147 9.11 -4.67 6.11
C LEU A 147 7.81 -4.18 5.48
N ARG A 148 7.85 -3.09 4.69
CA ARG A 148 6.72 -2.65 3.88
C ARG A 148 6.36 -3.70 2.83
N GLU A 149 7.32 -4.15 2.05
CA GLU A 149 7.10 -5.15 1.00
C GLU A 149 6.71 -6.51 1.55
N LEU A 150 7.32 -6.93 2.67
CA LEU A 150 6.87 -8.11 3.42
C LEU A 150 5.40 -7.98 3.86
N SER A 151 5.00 -6.80 4.34
CA SER A 151 3.61 -6.55 4.77
C SER A 151 2.64 -6.59 3.59
N PHE A 152 3.03 -6.07 2.41
CA PHE A 152 2.23 -6.14 1.20
C PHE A 152 2.03 -7.58 0.75
N GLY A 153 3.11 -8.37 0.68
CA GLY A 153 3.05 -9.78 0.37
C GLY A 153 2.20 -10.58 1.35
N ALA A 154 2.35 -10.28 2.64
CA ALA A 154 1.54 -10.86 3.72
C ALA A 154 0.04 -10.55 3.55
N GLY A 155 -0.30 -9.32 3.17
CA GLY A 155 -1.68 -8.94 2.83
C GLY A 155 -2.25 -9.74 1.68
N GLY A 156 -1.45 -9.99 0.63
CA GLY A 156 -1.82 -10.88 -0.46
C GLY A 156 -2.14 -12.30 0.03
N TRP A 157 -1.30 -12.87 0.91
CA TRP A 157 -1.55 -14.18 1.50
C TRP A 157 -2.78 -14.20 2.42
N VAL A 158 -3.06 -13.10 3.13
CA VAL A 158 -4.31 -12.98 3.91
C VAL A 158 -5.52 -13.00 2.99
N LEU A 159 -5.51 -12.25 1.87
CA LEU A 159 -6.58 -12.26 0.87
C LEU A 159 -6.78 -13.65 0.27
N ALA A 160 -5.69 -14.32 -0.12
CA ALA A 160 -5.73 -15.68 -0.64
C ALA A 160 -6.30 -16.67 0.38
N GLY A 161 -5.80 -16.60 1.62
CA GLY A 161 -6.25 -17.48 2.72
C GLY A 161 -7.72 -17.28 3.07
N ASP A 162 -8.21 -16.04 3.05
CA ASP A 162 -9.62 -15.73 3.29
C ASP A 162 -10.51 -16.29 2.17
N ALA A 163 -10.12 -16.10 0.91
CA ALA A 163 -10.82 -16.66 -0.25
C ALA A 163 -10.83 -18.20 -0.22
N MET A 164 -9.67 -18.84 0.05
CA MET A 164 -9.58 -20.30 0.16
C MET A 164 -10.45 -20.85 1.28
N ARG A 165 -10.55 -20.15 2.41
CA ARG A 165 -11.40 -20.56 3.54
C ARG A 165 -12.89 -20.48 3.19
N GLN A 166 -13.29 -19.43 2.45
CA GLN A 166 -14.68 -19.28 1.97
C GLN A 166 -15.05 -20.40 0.99
N ASP A 167 -14.10 -20.85 0.18
CA ASP A 167 -14.27 -21.98 -0.75
C ASP A 167 -14.15 -23.36 -0.07
N GLY A 168 -13.91 -23.45 1.23
CA GLY A 168 -13.72 -24.71 1.96
C GLY A 168 -12.35 -25.39 1.78
N HIS A 169 -11.37 -24.68 1.21
CA HIS A 169 -10.03 -25.20 0.88
C HIS A 169 -8.95 -24.90 1.94
N GLY A 170 -9.32 -24.59 3.16
CA GLY A 170 -8.37 -24.27 4.23
C GLY A 170 -7.98 -22.78 4.23
N GLY A 171 -6.68 -22.43 4.16
CA GLY A 171 -6.23 -21.04 4.10
C GLY A 171 -5.78 -20.43 5.43
N ASN A 172 -6.09 -21.05 6.58
CA ASN A 172 -5.76 -20.51 7.91
C ASN A 172 -4.26 -20.27 8.12
N ARG A 173 -3.40 -21.11 7.53
CA ARG A 173 -1.94 -20.94 7.63
C ARG A 173 -1.48 -19.65 6.96
N LEU A 174 -2.02 -19.33 5.78
CA LEU A 174 -1.69 -18.08 5.07
C LEU A 174 -2.13 -16.86 5.87
N ILE A 175 -3.34 -16.90 6.46
CA ILE A 175 -3.83 -15.83 7.33
C ILE A 175 -2.93 -15.68 8.57
N THR A 176 -2.52 -16.80 9.19
CA THR A 176 -1.67 -16.76 10.39
C THR A 176 -0.29 -16.20 10.10
N VAL A 177 0.36 -16.63 9.02
CA VAL A 177 1.67 -16.12 8.61
C VAL A 177 1.55 -14.62 8.25
N GLY A 178 0.54 -14.27 7.46
CA GLY A 178 0.28 -12.87 7.11
C GLY A 178 0.05 -12.00 8.34
N ARG A 179 -0.74 -12.46 9.30
CA ARG A 179 -0.99 -11.78 10.58
C ARG A 179 0.30 -11.50 11.37
N ILE A 180 1.19 -12.49 11.45
CA ILE A 180 2.47 -12.34 12.16
C ILE A 180 3.33 -11.26 11.49
N ILE A 181 3.51 -11.34 10.17
CA ILE A 181 4.32 -10.37 9.41
C ILE A 181 3.74 -8.95 9.54
N ILE A 182 2.42 -8.79 9.37
CA ILE A 182 1.73 -7.50 9.51
C ILE A 182 1.91 -6.95 10.93
N GLY A 183 1.78 -7.79 11.96
CA GLY A 183 1.95 -7.38 13.35
C GLY A 183 3.38 -6.92 13.66
N VAL A 184 4.40 -7.64 13.17
CA VAL A 184 5.82 -7.25 13.30
C VAL A 184 6.07 -5.92 12.57
N GLY A 185 5.62 -5.80 11.32
CA GLY A 185 5.77 -4.56 10.55
C GLY A 185 5.12 -3.36 11.25
N ALA A 186 3.90 -3.52 11.77
CA ALA A 186 3.20 -2.46 12.48
C ALA A 186 3.97 -2.00 13.74
N ILE A 187 4.52 -2.94 14.52
CA ILE A 187 5.32 -2.59 15.71
C ILE A 187 6.59 -1.85 15.29
N PHE A 188 7.29 -2.33 14.26
CA PHE A 188 8.49 -1.66 13.75
C PHE A 188 8.18 -0.21 13.34
N TYR A 189 7.17 0.01 12.50
CA TYR A 189 6.78 1.36 12.10
C TYR A 189 6.31 2.22 13.27
N GLY A 190 5.66 1.64 14.26
CA GLY A 190 5.29 2.34 15.47
C GLY A 190 6.50 2.85 16.24
N VAL A 191 7.55 2.04 16.40
CA VAL A 191 8.82 2.44 17.01
C VAL A 191 9.50 3.53 16.18
N GLU A 192 9.55 3.39 14.86
CA GLU A 192 10.09 4.42 13.96
C GLU A 192 9.40 5.78 14.12
N HIS A 193 8.08 5.81 14.38
CA HIS A 193 7.35 7.05 14.63
C HIS A 193 7.73 7.71 15.96
N PHE A 194 8.11 6.95 16.99
CA PHE A 194 8.62 7.51 18.23
C PHE A 194 10.03 8.07 18.07
N LEU A 195 10.87 7.44 17.26
CA LEU A 195 12.24 7.88 16.97
C LEU A 195 12.27 9.04 15.96
N HIS A 196 11.33 9.07 15.02
CA HIS A 196 11.28 10.03 13.91
C HIS A 196 9.88 10.64 13.74
N PRO A 197 9.32 11.33 14.74
CA PRO A 197 7.90 11.75 14.75
C PRO A 197 7.54 12.82 13.71
N LEU A 198 8.53 13.46 13.10
CA LEU A 198 8.33 14.45 12.03
C LEU A 198 8.28 13.85 10.63
N ASN A 199 8.56 12.56 10.49
CA ASN A 199 8.44 11.89 9.19
C ASN A 199 6.97 11.69 8.83
N VAL A 200 6.71 11.49 7.51
CA VAL A 200 5.35 11.18 7.03
C VAL A 200 4.77 9.95 7.75
N PRO A 201 3.52 10.03 8.24
CA PRO A 201 2.96 9.04 9.15
C PRO A 201 2.45 7.80 8.42
N GLY A 202 2.46 6.66 9.10
CA GLY A 202 1.90 5.39 8.58
C GLY A 202 3.00 4.42 8.15
N VAL A 203 3.42 4.44 6.91
CA VAL A 203 4.61 3.73 6.41
C VAL A 203 5.73 4.75 6.24
N PRO A 204 6.54 5.02 7.28
CA PRO A 204 7.51 6.09 7.25
C PRO A 204 8.66 5.74 6.33
N LEU A 205 8.96 6.69 5.49
CA LEU A 205 10.14 6.68 4.65
C LEU A 205 11.10 7.77 5.13
N GLU A 206 11.97 8.22 4.24
CA GLU A 206 12.98 9.21 4.52
C GLU A 206 12.41 10.63 4.68
N LYS A 207 11.29 10.91 4.01
CA LYS A 207 10.73 12.26 3.90
C LYS A 207 10.10 12.77 5.19
N LEU A 208 10.37 14.04 5.46
CA LEU A 208 9.70 14.79 6.53
C LEU A 208 8.28 15.18 6.09
N MET A 209 7.37 15.18 7.05
CA MET A 209 6.03 15.72 6.86
C MET A 209 6.11 17.22 6.55
N PRO A 210 5.43 17.72 5.49
CA PRO A 210 5.47 19.12 5.13
C PRO A 210 5.13 20.07 6.28
N VAL A 211 5.85 21.19 6.38
CA VAL A 211 5.72 22.15 7.48
C VAL A 211 4.34 22.81 7.58
N TRP A 212 3.60 22.87 6.49
CA TRP A 212 2.25 23.43 6.44
C TRP A 212 1.17 22.52 7.02
N ILE A 213 1.49 21.23 7.32
CA ILE A 213 0.55 20.30 7.99
C ILE A 213 0.55 20.62 9.48
N PRO A 214 -0.59 20.99 10.08
CA PRO A 214 -0.66 21.30 11.50
C PRO A 214 -0.51 20.05 12.38
N GLY A 215 0.07 20.20 13.56
CA GLY A 215 0.14 19.12 14.56
C GLY A 215 1.03 17.93 14.20
N ARG A 216 2.02 18.09 13.31
CA ARG A 216 2.92 17.04 12.83
C ARG A 216 3.45 16.10 13.92
N LEU A 217 3.97 16.66 15.02
CA LEU A 217 4.46 15.88 16.16
C LEU A 217 3.36 15.02 16.79
N ILE A 218 2.17 15.59 16.97
CA ILE A 218 1.01 14.86 17.53
C ILE A 218 0.60 13.73 16.61
N ILE A 219 0.52 13.99 15.30
CA ILE A 219 0.18 12.98 14.30
C ILE A 219 1.21 11.85 14.32
N GLY A 220 2.52 12.17 14.37
CA GLY A 220 3.59 11.18 14.43
C GLY A 220 3.50 10.29 15.67
N TYR A 221 3.47 10.89 16.86
CA TYR A 221 3.40 10.12 18.11
C TYR A 221 2.10 9.32 18.26
N LEU A 222 0.96 9.90 17.85
CA LEU A 222 -0.33 9.21 17.89
C LEU A 222 -0.34 8.01 16.94
N THR A 223 0.19 8.18 15.72
CA THR A 223 0.37 7.08 14.77
C THR A 223 1.28 6.00 15.33
N GLY A 224 2.40 6.39 15.94
CA GLY A 224 3.31 5.45 16.59
C GLY A 224 2.61 4.64 17.69
N ALA A 225 1.86 5.29 18.57
CA ALA A 225 1.12 4.63 19.64
C ALA A 225 0.07 3.64 19.10
N ILE A 226 -0.72 4.04 18.10
CA ILE A 226 -1.73 3.19 17.46
C ILE A 226 -1.06 1.98 16.79
N LEU A 227 0.03 2.19 16.05
CA LEU A 227 0.78 1.12 15.38
C LEU A 227 1.32 0.09 16.37
N VAL A 228 1.94 0.53 17.48
CA VAL A 228 2.48 -0.39 18.51
C VAL A 228 1.36 -1.16 19.19
N VAL A 229 0.32 -0.47 19.68
CA VAL A 229 -0.77 -1.11 20.44
C VAL A 229 -1.56 -2.08 19.58
N CYS A 230 -1.97 -1.64 18.38
CA CYS A 230 -2.71 -2.51 17.46
C CYS A 230 -1.81 -3.61 16.89
N GLY A 231 -0.55 -3.30 16.54
CA GLY A 231 0.42 -4.27 16.07
C GLY A 231 0.68 -5.37 17.10
N ALA A 232 0.81 -5.03 18.38
CA ALA A 232 0.91 -6.02 19.46
C ALA A 232 -0.35 -6.87 19.58
N GLY A 233 -1.55 -6.28 19.50
CA GLY A 233 -2.81 -7.02 19.49
C GLY A 233 -2.92 -8.00 18.33
N ILE A 234 -2.49 -7.59 17.14
CA ILE A 234 -2.43 -8.43 15.93
C ILE A 234 -1.42 -9.56 16.12
N LEU A 235 -0.19 -9.24 16.54
CA LEU A 235 0.90 -10.23 16.70
C LEU A 235 0.55 -11.30 17.73
N LEU A 236 0.01 -10.89 18.89
CA LEU A 236 -0.36 -11.79 19.98
C LEU A 236 -1.70 -12.51 19.75
N ALA A 237 -2.36 -12.31 18.62
CA ALA A 237 -3.69 -12.84 18.31
C ALA A 237 -4.76 -12.49 19.37
N LYS A 238 -4.60 -11.32 20.00
CA LYS A 238 -5.57 -10.81 20.99
C LYS A 238 -6.39 -9.68 20.37
N LYS A 239 -7.70 -9.89 20.25
CA LYS A 239 -8.59 -8.89 19.63
C LYS A 239 -8.14 -8.47 18.22
N THR A 240 -7.59 -9.43 17.43
CA THR A 240 -7.00 -9.19 16.10
C THR A 240 -7.91 -8.39 15.19
N ARG A 241 -9.20 -8.77 15.11
CA ARG A 241 -10.18 -8.06 14.27
C ARG A 241 -10.32 -6.60 14.69
N ILE A 242 -10.48 -6.33 15.97
CA ILE A 242 -10.63 -4.97 16.51
C ILE A 242 -9.37 -4.16 16.23
N ALA A 243 -8.20 -4.70 16.57
CA ALA A 243 -6.90 -4.04 16.35
C ALA A 243 -6.68 -3.72 14.87
N ALA A 244 -6.91 -4.70 13.97
CA ALA A 244 -6.75 -4.50 12.54
C ALA A 244 -7.80 -3.51 11.96
N THR A 245 -9.03 -3.51 12.47
CA THR A 245 -10.07 -2.56 12.03
C THR A 245 -9.69 -1.13 12.37
N TYR A 246 -9.31 -0.86 13.64
CA TYR A 246 -8.95 0.50 14.05
C TYR A 246 -7.63 0.96 13.44
N LEU A 247 -6.63 0.09 13.35
CA LEU A 247 -5.37 0.43 12.68
C LEU A 247 -5.59 0.73 11.19
N GLY A 248 -6.30 -0.14 10.47
CA GLY A 248 -6.60 0.08 9.06
C GLY A 248 -7.42 1.35 8.82
N ALA A 249 -8.39 1.64 9.69
CA ALA A 249 -9.18 2.88 9.63
C ALA A 249 -8.31 4.11 9.91
N TRP A 250 -7.37 4.04 10.86
CA TRP A 250 -6.42 5.13 11.13
C TRP A 250 -5.51 5.40 9.94
N ILE A 251 -4.90 4.35 9.37
CA ILE A 251 -4.05 4.50 8.18
C ILE A 251 -4.88 5.06 7.00
N ALA A 252 -6.11 4.57 6.78
CA ALA A 252 -7.00 5.14 5.77
C ALA A 252 -7.31 6.62 6.03
N LEU A 253 -7.52 7.03 7.28
CA LEU A 253 -7.70 8.43 7.64
C LEU A 253 -6.47 9.27 7.26
N LEU A 254 -5.26 8.78 7.54
CA LEU A 254 -4.03 9.46 7.14
C LEU A 254 -3.91 9.59 5.61
N VAL A 255 -4.31 8.56 4.86
CA VAL A 255 -4.33 8.62 3.38
C VAL A 255 -5.18 9.79 2.90
N PHE A 256 -6.38 9.95 3.42
CA PHE A 256 -7.29 11.00 2.94
C PHE A 256 -7.07 12.38 3.56
N THR A 257 -6.40 12.48 4.70
CA THR A 257 -6.14 13.78 5.36
C THR A 257 -4.73 14.32 5.10
N VAL A 258 -3.72 13.46 5.19
CA VAL A 258 -2.31 13.86 5.06
C VAL A 258 -1.82 13.62 3.63
N TYR A 259 -1.93 12.39 3.14
CA TYR A 259 -1.34 12.02 1.86
C TYR A 259 -2.08 12.57 0.67
N LEU A 260 -3.41 12.64 0.70
CA LEU A 260 -4.19 13.32 -0.32
C LEU A 260 -3.86 14.82 -0.38
N ALA A 261 -3.66 15.46 0.77
CA ALA A 261 -3.26 16.87 0.81
C ALA A 261 -1.85 17.07 0.21
N ILE A 262 -0.88 16.19 0.50
CA ILE A 262 0.46 16.19 -0.11
C ILE A 262 0.35 15.98 -1.63
N LEU A 263 -0.47 15.02 -2.06
CA LEU A 263 -0.71 14.73 -3.46
C LEU A 263 -1.27 15.95 -4.20
N ILE A 264 -2.30 16.60 -3.66
CA ILE A 264 -2.88 17.81 -4.24
C ILE A 264 -1.84 18.94 -4.28
N ALA A 265 -1.07 19.13 -3.22
CA ALA A 265 -0.03 20.14 -3.15
C ALA A 265 1.13 19.93 -4.15
N SER A 266 1.30 18.69 -4.64
CA SER A 266 2.32 18.37 -5.66
C SER A 266 1.93 18.78 -7.07
N PHE A 267 0.64 19.00 -7.36
CA PHE A 267 0.14 19.30 -8.72
C PHE A 267 0.78 20.53 -9.38
N PRO A 268 0.95 21.68 -8.70
CA PRO A 268 1.58 22.84 -9.31
C PRO A 268 3.08 22.69 -9.52
N ASN A 269 3.72 21.68 -8.94
CA ASN A 269 5.17 21.48 -9.09
C ASN A 269 5.51 21.07 -10.53
N PRO A 270 6.48 21.71 -11.22
CA PRO A 270 6.84 21.34 -12.58
C PRO A 270 7.54 19.98 -12.69
N SER A 271 8.17 19.48 -11.60
CA SER A 271 8.91 18.21 -11.60
C SER A 271 7.96 17.02 -11.65
N THR A 272 8.19 16.14 -12.63
CA THR A 272 7.52 14.84 -12.73
C THR A 272 7.84 13.97 -11.51
N ASP A 273 9.09 13.98 -11.05
CA ASP A 273 9.54 13.12 -9.93
C ASP A 273 8.79 13.46 -8.64
N VAL A 274 8.57 14.75 -8.36
CA VAL A 274 7.80 15.19 -7.19
C VAL A 274 6.35 14.71 -7.27
N LYS A 275 5.73 14.74 -8.45
CA LYS A 275 4.36 14.25 -8.65
C LYS A 275 4.27 12.73 -8.50
N VAL A 276 5.19 11.99 -9.10
CA VAL A 276 5.26 10.52 -9.00
C VAL A 276 5.53 10.11 -7.56
N GLU A 277 6.47 10.77 -6.88
CA GLU A 277 6.74 10.52 -5.47
C GLU A 277 5.50 10.73 -4.59
N ALA A 278 4.75 11.81 -4.80
CA ALA A 278 3.52 12.07 -4.06
C ALA A 278 2.44 11.00 -4.31
N VAL A 279 2.32 10.52 -5.56
CA VAL A 279 1.46 9.37 -5.90
C VAL A 279 1.91 8.12 -5.14
N ASN A 280 3.21 7.81 -5.14
CA ASN A 280 3.74 6.63 -4.48
C ASN A 280 3.50 6.66 -2.97
N TYR A 281 3.74 7.77 -2.29
CA TYR A 281 3.42 7.91 -0.87
C TYR A 281 1.93 7.68 -0.58
N PHE A 282 1.06 8.26 -1.42
CA PHE A 282 -0.40 8.07 -1.29
C PHE A 282 -0.79 6.60 -1.47
N THR A 283 -0.29 5.96 -2.53
CA THR A 283 -0.66 4.59 -2.89
C THR A 283 -0.01 3.54 -1.99
N ASP A 284 1.24 3.69 -1.58
CA ASP A 284 1.90 2.81 -0.61
C ASP A 284 1.14 2.76 0.71
N THR A 285 0.77 3.96 1.23
CA THR A 285 0.03 4.04 2.49
C THR A 285 -1.39 3.52 2.35
N MET A 286 -2.02 3.72 1.20
CA MET A 286 -3.35 3.15 0.90
C MET A 286 -3.28 1.62 0.81
N LEU A 287 -2.24 1.05 0.16
CA LEU A 287 -2.04 -0.40 0.10
C LEU A 287 -1.84 -0.97 1.50
N TYR A 288 -1.06 -0.31 2.34
CA TYR A 288 -0.87 -0.72 3.73
C TYR A 288 -2.19 -0.73 4.52
N ALA A 289 -3.06 0.29 4.34
CA ALA A 289 -4.41 0.27 4.88
C ALA A 289 -5.20 -0.94 4.37
N GLY A 290 -5.16 -1.20 3.06
CA GLY A 290 -5.82 -2.35 2.42
C GLY A 290 -5.38 -3.69 2.98
N VAL A 291 -4.07 -3.87 3.19
CA VAL A 291 -3.46 -5.05 3.83
C VAL A 291 -4.04 -5.29 5.23
N ILE A 292 -4.07 -4.25 6.05
CA ILE A 292 -4.56 -4.37 7.43
C ILE A 292 -6.07 -4.63 7.46
N LEU A 293 -6.85 -3.97 6.59
CA LEU A 293 -8.29 -4.18 6.49
C LEU A 293 -8.65 -5.56 5.92
N ALA A 294 -7.80 -6.12 5.04
CA ALA A 294 -7.94 -7.51 4.59
C ALA A 294 -7.79 -8.49 5.78
N LEU A 295 -6.84 -8.24 6.69
CA LEU A 295 -6.70 -9.04 7.91
C LEU A 295 -7.91 -8.87 8.84
N ALA A 296 -8.44 -7.66 9.00
CA ALA A 296 -9.66 -7.41 9.77
C ALA A 296 -10.85 -8.21 9.22
N ARG A 297 -11.00 -8.26 7.89
CA ARG A 297 -12.06 -9.05 7.23
C ARG A 297 -11.85 -10.56 7.42
N ALA A 298 -10.62 -11.02 7.27
CA ALA A 298 -10.26 -12.43 7.42
C ALA A 298 -10.37 -12.95 8.85
N THR A 299 -10.52 -12.08 9.86
CA THR A 299 -10.62 -12.47 11.27
C THR A 299 -12.09 -12.52 11.72
N PRO A 300 -12.53 -13.59 12.41
CA PRO A 300 -13.90 -13.70 12.91
C PRO A 300 -14.33 -12.55 13.81
N ARG A 301 -15.66 -12.29 13.88
CA ARG A 301 -16.21 -11.20 14.74
C ARG A 301 -16.19 -11.49 16.24
N SER A 302 -15.97 -12.71 16.63
CA SER A 302 -15.97 -13.18 18.03
C SER A 302 -14.67 -12.97 18.79
N ASP A 303 -13.66 -12.40 18.16
CA ASP A 303 -12.32 -12.19 18.75
C ASP A 303 -12.16 -10.81 19.39
#